data_26a80274096732ec0bbc54754d8e9616
#
_entry.id   26a80274096732ec0bbc54754d8e9616
#
_cell.length_a   1.000
_cell.length_b   1.000
_cell.length_c   1.000
_cell.angle_alpha   90.00
_cell.angle_beta   90.00
_cell.angle_gamma   90.00
#
_symmetry.space_group_name_H-M   'P 1'
#
loop_
_entity.id
_entity.type
_entity.pdbx_description
1 polymer ?
#
loop_
_entity_poly.entity_id
_entity_poly.type
_entity_poly.pdbx_seq_one_letter_code
_entity_poly.pdbx_strand_id
1 'polypeptide(L)'
;MENLYKKVAETMINLKQCVALTGAGISEESGIPTFRDKGGLWGKYDPMVYASIDVFMKDPSKYWSLRDLFIKNYDDYKPNKAHYALKDLEEMEILRCVITQNIDGLHIKAGSKNVIEIHGSIREIFCLKCNKKYEPPNIPDGIPPYCSCGGVLKPNTVLFGEELPPEAIMKAKHESITCKIMLLIGTSAIVYPAASLPYLAQQNGAQIVEINIERAFPNADYYIEGKAGVVLSKIVDAIRTISIDR
;
A
#
# COMPACT_ATOMS: atom_id res chain seq x y z
N MET A 1 18.93 -19.47 -1.04
CA MET A 1 17.73 -18.65 -1.34
C MET A 1 16.64 -19.44 -2.06
N GLU A 2 16.94 -20.24 -3.10
CA GLU A 2 15.90 -21.06 -3.78
C GLU A 2 15.11 -21.96 -2.83
N ASN A 3 15.77 -22.60 -1.87
CA ASN A 3 15.11 -23.43 -0.87
C ASN A 3 14.12 -22.63 0.01
N LEU A 4 14.40 -21.34 0.25
CA LEU A 4 13.51 -20.47 1.04
C LEU A 4 12.25 -20.07 0.24
N TYR A 5 12.39 -19.75 -1.05
CA TYR A 5 11.24 -19.48 -1.92
C TYR A 5 10.31 -20.70 -2.00
N LYS A 6 10.89 -21.92 -2.19
CA LYS A 6 10.14 -23.16 -2.23
C LYS A 6 9.42 -23.42 -0.91
N LYS A 7 10.08 -23.25 0.24
CA LYS A 7 9.47 -23.42 1.57
C LYS A 7 8.31 -22.47 1.81
N VAL A 8 8.48 -21.18 1.47
CA VAL A 8 7.40 -20.18 1.56
C VAL A 8 6.25 -20.54 0.62
N ALA A 9 6.54 -20.95 -0.63
CA ALA A 9 5.53 -21.38 -1.59
C ALA A 9 4.73 -22.58 -1.09
N GLU A 10 5.39 -23.62 -0.57
CA GLU A 10 4.75 -24.79 0.04
C GLU A 10 3.84 -24.39 1.21
N THR A 11 4.31 -23.50 2.07
CA THR A 11 3.54 -22.97 3.19
C THR A 11 2.28 -22.24 2.72
N MET A 12 2.42 -21.38 1.70
CA MET A 12 1.29 -20.62 1.13
C MET A 12 0.26 -21.54 0.47
N ILE A 13 0.69 -22.58 -0.26
CA ILE A 13 -0.22 -23.57 -0.87
C ILE A 13 -0.98 -24.36 0.20
N ASN A 14 -0.29 -24.78 1.26
CA ASN A 14 -0.87 -25.66 2.27
C ASN A 14 -1.82 -24.92 3.20
N LEU A 15 -1.47 -23.71 3.64
CA LEU A 15 -2.27 -22.95 4.58
C LEU A 15 -3.36 -22.13 3.90
N LYS A 16 -3.09 -21.65 2.67
CA LYS A 16 -3.96 -20.67 1.99
C LYS A 16 -4.28 -19.47 2.91
N GLN A 17 -5.30 -18.69 2.62
CA GLN A 17 -5.72 -17.55 3.45
C GLN A 17 -4.57 -16.57 3.73
N CYS A 18 -3.75 -16.31 2.71
CA CYS A 18 -2.73 -15.28 2.77
C CYS A 18 -3.36 -13.88 2.66
N VAL A 19 -2.79 -12.94 3.37
CA VAL A 19 -3.10 -11.50 3.27
C VAL A 19 -1.78 -10.77 3.05
N ALA A 20 -1.75 -9.78 2.16
CA ALA A 20 -0.58 -8.94 1.97
C ALA A 20 -0.78 -7.58 2.65
N LEU A 21 0.19 -7.12 3.45
CA LEU A 21 0.30 -5.75 3.91
C LEU A 21 1.44 -5.08 3.15
N THR A 22 1.13 -4.05 2.35
CA THR A 22 2.10 -3.39 1.47
C THR A 22 2.35 -1.93 1.86
N GLY A 23 3.58 -1.46 1.65
CA GLY A 23 3.98 -0.08 1.81
C GLY A 23 4.69 0.46 0.56
N ALA A 24 5.27 1.65 0.65
CA ALA A 24 5.82 2.39 -0.50
C ALA A 24 6.92 1.62 -1.26
N GLY A 25 7.67 0.76 -0.59
CA GLY A 25 8.74 -0.05 -1.20
C GLY A 25 8.24 -0.99 -2.30
N ILE A 26 6.96 -1.41 -2.31
CA ILE A 26 6.43 -2.23 -3.41
C ILE A 26 6.31 -1.43 -4.71
N SER A 27 6.15 -0.11 -4.63
CA SER A 27 5.98 0.79 -5.78
C SER A 27 7.27 1.43 -6.27
N GLU A 28 8.42 1.18 -5.59
CA GLU A 28 9.73 1.70 -6.00
C GLU A 28 10.11 1.26 -7.42
N GLU A 29 9.89 -0.02 -7.74
CA GLU A 29 10.15 -0.58 -9.08
C GLU A 29 9.18 -0.03 -10.15
N SER A 30 8.15 0.69 -9.76
CA SER A 30 7.25 1.46 -10.65
C SER A 30 7.75 2.90 -10.87
N GLY A 31 8.86 3.31 -10.23
CA GLY A 31 9.40 4.66 -10.29
C GLY A 31 8.78 5.64 -9.29
N ILE A 32 7.94 5.19 -8.38
CA ILE A 32 7.40 6.02 -7.31
C ILE A 32 8.42 6.08 -6.17
N PRO A 33 8.92 7.28 -5.80
CA PRO A 33 9.88 7.39 -4.71
C PRO A 33 9.26 6.93 -3.39
N THR A 34 10.04 6.25 -2.59
CA THR A 34 9.65 5.93 -1.22
C THR A 34 9.57 7.20 -0.36
N PHE A 35 8.86 7.12 0.75
CA PHE A 35 8.69 8.30 1.62
C PHE A 35 9.92 8.59 2.48
N ARG A 36 10.66 7.56 2.95
CA ARG A 36 11.66 7.69 4.02
C ARG A 36 13.09 7.34 3.65
N ASP A 37 13.31 6.68 2.51
CA ASP A 37 14.67 6.30 2.10
C ASP A 37 15.52 7.51 1.75
N LYS A 38 16.86 7.31 1.65
CA LYS A 38 17.79 8.36 1.22
C LYS A 38 17.34 8.96 -0.12
N GLY A 39 16.84 10.19 -0.09
CA GLY A 39 16.26 10.87 -1.26
C GLY A 39 14.74 10.74 -1.39
N GLY A 40 14.08 10.05 -0.46
CA GLY A 40 12.62 9.96 -0.38
C GLY A 40 11.94 11.30 -0.10
N LEU A 41 10.62 11.31 -0.23
CA LEU A 41 9.81 12.52 -0.12
C LEU A 41 10.03 13.26 1.20
N TRP A 42 9.98 12.52 2.32
CA TRP A 42 10.12 13.09 3.66
C TRP A 42 11.56 13.45 4.04
N GLY A 43 12.54 13.10 3.22
CA GLY A 43 13.91 13.61 3.35
C GLY A 43 14.04 15.04 2.83
N LYS A 44 13.15 15.47 1.94
CA LYS A 44 13.15 16.82 1.33
C LYS A 44 12.07 17.73 1.90
N TYR A 45 10.95 17.18 2.33
CA TYR A 45 9.78 17.91 2.81
C TYR A 45 9.34 17.36 4.16
N ASP A 46 9.15 18.22 5.14
CA ASP A 46 8.62 17.82 6.44
C ASP A 46 7.14 17.44 6.29
N PRO A 47 6.76 16.18 6.57
CA PRO A 47 5.38 15.72 6.46
C PRO A 47 4.41 16.50 7.35
N MET A 48 4.87 17.00 8.50
CA MET A 48 4.02 17.80 9.40
C MET A 48 3.74 19.20 8.83
N VAL A 49 4.60 19.70 7.95
CA VAL A 49 4.42 21.01 7.28
C VAL A 49 3.59 20.89 6.00
N TYR A 50 3.68 19.75 5.29
CA TYR A 50 3.08 19.62 3.96
C TYR A 50 1.91 18.65 3.90
N ALA A 51 1.81 17.70 4.80
CA ALA A 51 0.84 16.60 4.75
C ALA A 51 0.12 16.33 6.08
N SER A 52 -0.01 17.33 6.97
CA SER A 52 -0.84 17.24 8.16
C SER A 52 -2.20 17.91 7.95
N ILE A 53 -3.24 17.39 8.60
CA ILE A 53 -4.60 17.93 8.49
C ILE A 53 -4.68 19.37 9.05
N ASP A 54 -3.99 19.66 10.15
CA ASP A 54 -3.99 21.00 10.75
C ASP A 54 -3.41 22.05 9.81
N VAL A 55 -2.34 21.70 9.10
CA VAL A 55 -1.75 22.59 8.09
C VAL A 55 -2.63 22.70 6.86
N PHE A 56 -3.21 21.58 6.39
CA PHE A 56 -4.13 21.59 5.27
C PHE A 56 -5.33 22.50 5.50
N MET A 57 -5.91 22.46 6.69
CA MET A 57 -7.07 23.31 7.04
C MET A 57 -6.72 24.80 7.12
N LYS A 58 -5.46 25.14 7.43
CA LYS A 58 -5.00 26.55 7.49
C LYS A 58 -4.50 27.04 6.13
N ASP A 59 -3.77 26.21 5.42
CA ASP A 59 -3.12 26.53 4.14
C ASP A 59 -3.05 25.30 3.24
N PRO A 60 -4.13 24.96 2.53
CA PRO A 60 -4.16 23.80 1.66
C PRO A 60 -3.21 23.90 0.46
N SER A 61 -2.69 25.10 0.14
CA SER A 61 -1.77 25.31 -0.98
C SER A 61 -0.47 24.53 -0.80
N LYS A 62 -0.01 24.34 0.44
CA LYS A 62 1.19 23.57 0.76
C LYS A 62 1.07 22.11 0.31
N TYR A 63 -0.02 21.45 0.68
CA TYR A 63 -0.28 20.08 0.25
C TYR A 63 -0.41 19.98 -1.27
N TRP A 64 -1.17 20.88 -1.89
CA TRP A 64 -1.41 20.86 -3.32
C TRP A 64 -0.14 21.15 -4.14
N SER A 65 0.74 22.02 -3.65
CA SER A 65 2.06 22.26 -4.26
C SER A 65 2.94 21.00 -4.22
N LEU A 66 2.93 20.29 -3.08
CA LEU A 66 3.66 19.04 -2.94
C LEU A 66 3.07 17.96 -3.85
N ARG A 67 1.73 17.85 -3.90
CA ARG A 67 1.03 16.91 -4.77
C ARG A 67 1.41 17.10 -6.22
N ASP A 68 1.43 18.33 -6.72
CA ASP A 68 1.76 18.62 -8.13
C ASP A 68 3.18 18.21 -8.52
N LEU A 69 4.13 18.28 -7.59
CA LEU A 69 5.49 17.81 -7.83
C LEU A 69 5.58 16.29 -8.06
N PHE A 70 4.69 15.51 -7.41
CA PHE A 70 4.73 14.05 -7.42
C PHE A 70 3.63 13.39 -8.24
N ILE A 71 2.53 14.11 -8.50
CA ILE A 71 1.29 13.54 -9.06
C ILE A 71 0.99 14.04 -10.47
N LYS A 72 1.70 15.04 -10.98
CA LYS A 72 1.52 15.46 -12.39
C LYS A 72 1.65 14.30 -13.38
N ASN A 73 2.39 13.25 -13.02
CA ASN A 73 2.64 12.07 -13.84
C ASN A 73 2.01 10.80 -13.24
N TYR A 74 1.00 10.94 -12.36
CA TYR A 74 0.40 9.79 -11.69
C TYR A 74 -0.14 8.72 -12.65
N ASP A 75 -0.74 9.15 -13.76
CA ASP A 75 -1.25 8.24 -14.79
C ASP A 75 -0.15 7.51 -15.56
N ASP A 76 1.08 8.04 -15.54
CA ASP A 76 2.23 7.44 -16.21
C ASP A 76 2.82 6.25 -15.43
N TYR A 77 2.62 6.20 -14.11
CA TYR A 77 3.08 5.07 -13.31
C TYR A 77 2.32 3.79 -13.65
N LYS A 78 3.09 2.73 -13.88
CA LYS A 78 2.56 1.41 -14.23
C LYS A 78 2.81 0.42 -13.08
N PRO A 79 1.88 -0.52 -12.84
CA PRO A 79 2.15 -1.63 -11.96
C PRO A 79 3.44 -2.35 -12.35
N ASN A 80 4.22 -2.77 -11.38
CA ASN A 80 5.42 -3.58 -11.59
C ASN A 80 5.14 -5.07 -11.32
N LYS A 81 6.17 -5.89 -11.44
CA LYS A 81 6.08 -7.34 -11.27
C LYS A 81 5.51 -7.75 -9.90
N ALA A 82 5.75 -6.97 -8.83
CA ALA A 82 5.20 -7.28 -7.51
C ALA A 82 3.67 -7.15 -7.48
N HIS A 83 3.13 -6.11 -8.09
CA HIS A 83 1.68 -5.91 -8.17
C HIS A 83 1.00 -7.03 -8.96
N TYR A 84 1.58 -7.42 -10.11
CA TYR A 84 1.07 -8.53 -10.91
C TYR A 84 1.18 -9.87 -10.19
N ALA A 85 2.29 -10.11 -9.46
CA ALA A 85 2.45 -11.33 -8.67
C ALA A 85 1.38 -11.46 -7.56
N LEU A 86 1.01 -10.37 -6.89
CA LEU A 86 -0.07 -10.38 -5.90
C LEU A 86 -1.43 -10.64 -6.56
N LYS A 87 -1.68 -10.06 -7.71
CA LYS A 87 -2.88 -10.33 -8.52
C LYS A 87 -2.93 -11.82 -8.94
N ASP A 88 -1.82 -12.40 -9.38
CA ASP A 88 -1.73 -13.81 -9.75
C ASP A 88 -2.01 -14.73 -8.55
N LEU A 89 -1.49 -14.40 -7.35
CA LEU A 89 -1.78 -15.12 -6.11
C LEU A 89 -3.25 -15.03 -5.71
N GLU A 90 -3.91 -13.91 -5.98
CA GLU A 90 -5.36 -13.74 -5.77
C GLU A 90 -6.15 -14.64 -6.74
N GLU A 91 -5.78 -14.69 -8.02
CA GLU A 91 -6.40 -15.56 -9.02
C GLU A 91 -6.20 -17.07 -8.73
N MET A 92 -5.07 -17.42 -8.08
CA MET A 92 -4.81 -18.78 -7.60
C MET A 92 -5.56 -19.13 -6.31
N GLU A 93 -6.39 -18.22 -5.77
CA GLU A 93 -7.10 -18.38 -4.50
C GLU A 93 -6.18 -18.66 -3.30
N ILE A 94 -4.93 -18.16 -3.37
CA ILE A 94 -3.93 -18.22 -2.29
C ILE A 94 -3.97 -16.94 -1.47
N LEU A 95 -4.02 -15.77 -2.15
CA LEU A 95 -4.12 -14.46 -1.53
C LEU A 95 -5.58 -14.03 -1.46
N ARG A 96 -6.05 -13.68 -0.27
CA ARG A 96 -7.41 -13.23 -0.01
C ARG A 96 -7.63 -11.75 -0.33
N CYS A 97 -6.69 -10.93 0.11
CA CYS A 97 -6.72 -9.49 -0.12
C CYS A 97 -5.34 -8.84 0.02
N VAL A 98 -5.24 -7.63 -0.50
CA VAL A 98 -4.12 -6.72 -0.27
C VAL A 98 -4.59 -5.59 0.65
N ILE A 99 -3.95 -5.43 1.80
CA ILE A 99 -4.05 -4.25 2.65
C ILE A 99 -2.90 -3.33 2.24
N THR A 100 -3.19 -2.14 1.77
CA THR A 100 -2.13 -1.23 1.33
C THR A 100 -2.13 0.09 2.10
N GLN A 101 -0.94 0.54 2.46
CA GLN A 101 -0.67 1.88 2.97
C GLN A 101 -0.51 2.89 1.83
N ASN A 102 -0.33 2.40 0.60
CA ASN A 102 -0.13 3.23 -0.57
C ASN A 102 -1.44 3.84 -1.04
N ILE A 103 -1.32 5.05 -1.58
CA ILE A 103 -2.43 5.83 -2.14
C ILE A 103 -2.41 5.83 -3.68
N ASP A 104 -1.45 5.12 -4.29
CA ASP A 104 -1.13 5.14 -5.72
C ASP A 104 -2.08 4.30 -6.60
N GLY A 105 -2.94 3.47 -6.03
CA GLY A 105 -3.89 2.63 -6.75
C GLY A 105 -3.27 1.59 -7.70
N LEU A 106 -1.95 1.32 -7.63
CA LEU A 106 -1.29 0.41 -8.55
C LEU A 106 -1.74 -1.04 -8.39
N HIS A 107 -2.16 -1.48 -7.21
CA HIS A 107 -2.75 -2.81 -7.01
C HIS A 107 -4.03 -2.98 -7.84
N ILE A 108 -4.93 -1.99 -7.79
CA ILE A 108 -6.18 -1.99 -8.57
C ILE A 108 -5.86 -1.91 -10.07
N LYS A 109 -4.90 -1.07 -10.47
CA LYS A 109 -4.44 -0.94 -11.86
C LYS A 109 -3.80 -2.23 -12.39
N ALA A 110 -3.21 -3.06 -11.53
CA ALA A 110 -2.69 -4.39 -11.87
C ALA A 110 -3.78 -5.44 -12.04
N GLY A 111 -5.00 -5.19 -11.55
CA GLY A 111 -6.14 -6.08 -11.64
C GLY A 111 -6.49 -6.82 -10.34
N SER A 112 -5.85 -6.50 -9.19
CA SER A 112 -6.28 -7.00 -7.88
C SER A 112 -7.70 -6.52 -7.56
N LYS A 113 -8.55 -7.43 -7.11
CA LYS A 113 -9.99 -7.18 -6.87
C LYS A 113 -10.26 -6.81 -5.41
N ASN A 114 -9.55 -7.45 -4.47
CA ASN A 114 -9.74 -7.29 -3.04
C ASN A 114 -8.61 -6.42 -2.46
N VAL A 115 -8.73 -5.11 -2.60
CA VAL A 115 -7.74 -4.14 -2.11
C VAL A 115 -8.36 -3.27 -1.03
N ILE A 116 -7.70 -3.18 0.13
CA ILE A 116 -8.08 -2.32 1.26
C ILE A 116 -7.06 -1.19 1.35
N GLU A 117 -7.42 0.00 0.85
CA GLU A 117 -6.59 1.21 0.86
C GLU A 117 -6.77 1.93 2.21
N ILE A 118 -5.97 1.57 3.23
CA ILE A 118 -6.15 2.09 4.61
C ILE A 118 -5.78 3.55 4.79
N HIS A 119 -4.99 4.12 3.88
CA HIS A 119 -4.67 5.55 3.86
C HIS A 119 -5.43 6.30 2.75
N GLY A 120 -6.50 5.69 2.24
CA GLY A 120 -7.30 6.27 1.16
C GLY A 120 -6.61 6.22 -0.20
N SER A 121 -7.04 7.10 -1.10
CA SER A 121 -6.60 7.10 -2.50
C SER A 121 -6.51 8.52 -3.06
N ILE A 122 -5.49 8.77 -3.88
CA ILE A 122 -5.38 10.05 -4.59
C ILE A 122 -6.30 10.13 -5.82
N ARG A 123 -6.93 9.03 -6.21
CA ARG A 123 -7.85 8.95 -7.36
C ARG A 123 -9.18 9.63 -7.09
N GLU A 124 -9.51 9.85 -5.84
CA GLU A 124 -10.74 10.51 -5.43
C GLU A 124 -10.43 11.82 -4.73
N ILE A 125 -11.17 12.86 -5.07
CA ILE A 125 -11.03 14.18 -4.51
C ILE A 125 -12.40 14.70 -4.14
N PHE A 126 -12.55 15.27 -2.97
CA PHE A 126 -13.84 15.76 -2.48
C PHE A 126 -13.77 17.25 -2.14
N CYS A 127 -14.88 17.92 -2.38
CA CYS A 127 -15.07 19.28 -1.89
C CYS A 127 -15.40 19.26 -0.39
N LEU A 128 -14.63 19.94 0.43
CA LEU A 128 -14.86 20.00 1.88
C LEU A 128 -16.16 20.73 2.29
N LYS A 129 -16.77 21.52 1.36
CA LYS A 129 -18.00 22.26 1.64
C LYS A 129 -19.27 21.54 1.23
N CYS A 130 -19.30 20.96 0.03
CA CYS A 130 -20.51 20.34 -0.54
C CYS A 130 -20.38 18.85 -0.83
N ASN A 131 -19.26 18.25 -0.50
CA ASN A 131 -18.92 16.83 -0.68
C ASN A 131 -18.99 16.34 -2.15
N LYS A 132 -18.99 17.27 -3.13
CA LYS A 132 -18.95 16.90 -4.54
C LYS A 132 -17.64 16.17 -4.83
N LYS A 133 -17.76 15.01 -5.48
CA LYS A 133 -16.62 14.18 -5.90
C LYS A 133 -16.03 14.69 -7.22
N TYR A 134 -14.72 14.62 -7.32
CA TYR A 134 -13.93 14.88 -8.50
C TYR A 134 -12.94 13.72 -8.71
N GLU A 135 -12.62 13.46 -9.96
CA GLU A 135 -11.64 12.43 -10.34
C GLU A 135 -10.66 13.02 -11.35
N PRO A 136 -9.35 12.72 -11.26
CA PRO A 136 -8.42 13.10 -12.31
C PRO A 136 -8.85 12.57 -13.69
N PRO A 137 -8.63 13.29 -14.79
CA PRO A 137 -8.03 14.62 -14.87
C PRO A 137 -9.01 15.78 -14.62
N ASN A 138 -10.29 15.53 -14.32
CA ASN A 138 -11.36 16.53 -14.25
C ASN A 138 -11.35 17.33 -12.93
N ILE A 139 -10.19 17.83 -12.55
CA ILE A 139 -10.01 18.66 -11.36
C ILE A 139 -9.87 20.13 -11.82
N PRO A 140 -10.59 21.09 -11.19
CA PRO A 140 -10.40 22.51 -11.50
C PRO A 140 -8.94 22.96 -11.34
N ASP A 141 -8.49 23.86 -12.17
CA ASP A 141 -7.16 24.46 -12.07
C ASP A 141 -7.00 25.27 -10.77
N GLY A 142 -5.77 25.40 -10.32
CA GLY A 142 -5.37 26.19 -9.16
C GLY A 142 -4.64 25.42 -8.08
N ILE A 143 -3.93 26.15 -7.22
CA ILE A 143 -3.21 25.62 -6.06
C ILE A 143 -3.60 26.47 -4.86
N PRO A 144 -4.52 26.02 -4.00
CA PRO A 144 -5.34 24.81 -4.12
C PRO A 144 -6.47 24.94 -5.16
N PRO A 145 -6.97 23.83 -5.72
CA PRO A 145 -8.17 23.87 -6.55
C PRO A 145 -9.43 24.06 -5.72
N TYR A 146 -10.43 24.76 -6.29
CA TYR A 146 -11.70 25.04 -5.66
C TYR A 146 -12.88 24.46 -6.43
N CYS A 147 -13.86 23.97 -5.70
CA CYS A 147 -15.16 23.58 -6.22
C CYS A 147 -15.94 24.80 -6.74
N SER A 148 -16.88 24.59 -7.65
CA SER A 148 -17.82 25.63 -8.10
C SER A 148 -18.66 26.26 -6.98
N CYS A 149 -18.79 25.58 -5.81
CA CYS A 149 -19.44 26.13 -4.62
C CYS A 149 -18.52 27.00 -3.74
N GLY A 150 -17.26 27.22 -4.14
CA GLY A 150 -16.24 27.95 -3.42
C GLY A 150 -15.55 27.14 -2.31
N GLY A 151 -15.87 25.87 -2.14
CA GLY A 151 -15.17 24.98 -1.19
C GLY A 151 -13.83 24.49 -1.74
N VAL A 152 -12.82 24.36 -0.87
CA VAL A 152 -11.52 23.78 -1.23
C VAL A 152 -11.66 22.28 -1.50
N LEU A 153 -10.88 21.78 -2.44
CA LEU A 153 -10.83 20.35 -2.74
C LEU A 153 -9.75 19.67 -1.93
N LYS A 154 -10.07 18.49 -1.39
CA LYS A 154 -9.14 17.62 -0.67
C LYS A 154 -9.14 16.23 -1.29
N PRO A 155 -7.96 15.64 -1.60
CA PRO A 155 -7.88 14.23 -1.98
C PRO A 155 -8.34 13.33 -0.84
N ASN A 156 -8.91 12.19 -1.20
CA ASN A 156 -9.33 11.14 -0.26
C ASN A 156 -8.12 10.36 0.30
N THR A 157 -7.09 11.10 0.68
CA THR A 157 -5.88 10.56 1.32
C THR A 157 -5.88 10.97 2.78
N VAL A 158 -5.45 10.05 3.64
CA VAL A 158 -5.30 10.32 5.07
C VAL A 158 -4.04 11.15 5.30
N LEU A 159 -4.21 12.34 5.86
CA LEU A 159 -3.11 13.22 6.27
C LEU A 159 -2.67 12.89 7.70
N PHE A 160 -1.47 13.29 8.08
CA PHE A 160 -1.01 13.15 9.46
C PHE A 160 -1.96 13.90 10.41
N GLY A 161 -2.38 13.21 11.48
CA GLY A 161 -3.39 13.72 12.42
C GLY A 161 -4.84 13.41 12.03
N GLU A 162 -5.13 12.86 10.86
CA GLU A 162 -6.46 12.34 10.52
C GLU A 162 -6.63 10.88 10.99
N GLU A 163 -7.85 10.54 11.32
CA GLU A 163 -8.24 9.16 11.55
C GLU A 163 -8.27 8.37 10.24
N LEU A 164 -7.88 7.08 10.32
CA LEU A 164 -8.04 6.19 9.18
C LEU A 164 -9.53 5.97 8.88
N PRO A 165 -9.91 5.73 7.61
CA PRO A 165 -11.29 5.40 7.27
C PRO A 165 -11.78 4.21 8.11
N PRO A 166 -12.84 4.38 8.95
CA PRO A 166 -13.25 3.36 9.94
C PRO A 166 -13.55 2.01 9.31
N GLU A 167 -14.19 2.02 8.15
CA GLU A 167 -14.52 0.81 7.43
C GLU A 167 -13.28 0.07 6.91
N ALA A 168 -12.30 0.81 6.37
CA ALA A 168 -11.06 0.23 5.85
C ALA A 168 -10.22 -0.38 6.97
N ILE A 169 -10.05 0.33 8.09
CA ILE A 169 -9.26 -0.20 9.21
C ILE A 169 -9.95 -1.37 9.91
N MET A 170 -11.29 -1.39 10.00
CA MET A 170 -12.03 -2.53 10.51
C MET A 170 -11.85 -3.77 9.63
N LYS A 171 -11.97 -3.64 8.31
CA LYS A 171 -11.71 -4.73 7.35
C LYS A 171 -10.27 -5.21 7.47
N ALA A 172 -9.29 -4.30 7.49
CA ALA A 172 -7.89 -4.65 7.63
C ALA A 172 -7.58 -5.42 8.91
N LYS A 173 -8.15 -5.02 10.05
CA LYS A 173 -8.04 -5.76 11.32
C LYS A 173 -8.66 -7.14 11.22
N HIS A 174 -9.86 -7.27 10.65
CA HIS A 174 -10.54 -8.55 10.48
C HIS A 174 -9.69 -9.50 9.63
N GLU A 175 -9.18 -9.04 8.50
CA GLU A 175 -8.31 -9.83 7.63
C GLU A 175 -7.01 -10.25 8.32
N SER A 176 -6.43 -9.35 9.13
CA SER A 176 -5.22 -9.66 9.92
C SER A 176 -5.46 -10.72 10.99
N ILE A 177 -6.61 -10.68 11.69
CA ILE A 177 -6.97 -11.67 12.73
C ILE A 177 -7.24 -13.05 12.13
N THR A 178 -7.81 -13.10 10.94
CA THR A 178 -8.31 -14.35 10.33
C THR A 178 -7.34 -14.98 9.33
N CYS A 179 -6.27 -14.29 8.93
CA CYS A 179 -5.28 -14.86 8.01
C CYS A 179 -4.46 -15.98 8.68
N LYS A 180 -3.86 -16.81 7.84
CA LYS A 180 -2.89 -17.84 8.26
C LYS A 180 -1.46 -17.44 7.92
N ILE A 181 -1.31 -16.57 6.93
CA ILE A 181 -0.04 -16.01 6.50
C ILE A 181 -0.27 -14.52 6.22
N MET A 182 0.62 -13.68 6.74
CA MET A 182 0.71 -12.28 6.33
C MET A 182 2.02 -12.03 5.60
N LEU A 183 1.91 -11.61 4.34
CA LEU A 183 3.03 -11.11 3.56
C LEU A 183 3.24 -9.64 3.89
N LEU A 184 4.36 -9.28 4.50
CA LEU A 184 4.75 -7.92 4.82
C LEU A 184 5.73 -7.42 3.77
N ILE A 185 5.32 -6.48 2.90
CA ILE A 185 6.04 -6.17 1.67
C ILE A 185 6.35 -4.68 1.56
N GLY A 186 7.64 -4.34 1.47
CA GLY A 186 8.10 -2.97 1.18
C GLY A 186 7.57 -1.92 2.15
N THR A 187 7.49 -2.24 3.44
CA THR A 187 7.04 -1.31 4.49
C THR A 187 8.05 -1.24 5.63
N SER A 188 8.20 -0.05 6.21
CA SER A 188 9.02 0.16 7.40
C SER A 188 8.34 -0.33 8.70
N ALA A 189 7.05 -0.66 8.66
CA ALA A 189 6.24 -1.11 9.80
C ALA A 189 6.29 -0.20 11.04
N ILE A 190 6.42 1.13 10.86
CA ILE A 190 6.51 2.11 11.96
C ILE A 190 5.33 3.08 12.04
N VAL A 191 4.47 3.13 11.02
CA VAL A 191 3.32 4.05 10.97
C VAL A 191 2.10 3.40 11.60
N TYR A 192 1.70 3.90 12.75
CA TYR A 192 0.46 3.44 13.41
C TYR A 192 -0.78 4.14 12.84
N PRO A 193 -1.93 3.43 12.77
CA PRO A 193 -2.17 2.09 13.30
C PRO A 193 -1.79 0.93 12.36
N ALA A 194 -1.37 1.18 11.12
CA ALA A 194 -1.01 0.13 10.15
C ALA A 194 0.07 -0.83 10.68
N ALA A 195 1.08 -0.30 11.38
CA ALA A 195 2.18 -1.07 11.98
C ALA A 195 1.73 -2.10 13.03
N SER A 196 0.51 -1.99 13.57
CA SER A 196 -0.03 -2.98 14.51
C SER A 196 -0.59 -4.23 13.83
N LEU A 197 -0.91 -4.19 12.54
CA LEU A 197 -1.56 -5.29 11.82
C LEU A 197 -0.74 -6.58 11.77
N PRO A 198 0.59 -6.56 11.53
CA PRO A 198 1.41 -7.77 11.56
C PRO A 198 1.46 -8.40 12.96
N TYR A 199 1.54 -7.58 14.02
CA TYR A 199 1.49 -8.09 15.40
C TYR A 199 0.14 -8.73 15.71
N LEU A 200 -0.95 -8.11 15.25
CA LEU A 200 -2.30 -8.64 15.41
C LEU A 200 -2.45 -9.99 14.69
N ALA A 201 -1.93 -10.12 13.48
CA ALA A 201 -1.93 -11.37 12.73
C ALA A 201 -1.12 -12.46 13.48
N GLN A 202 0.10 -12.15 13.91
CA GLN A 202 0.97 -13.07 14.62
C GLN A 202 0.37 -13.54 15.96
N GLN A 203 -0.26 -12.63 16.73
CA GLN A 203 -0.96 -12.97 17.97
C GLN A 203 -2.14 -13.93 17.76
N ASN A 204 -2.72 -13.94 16.56
CA ASN A 204 -3.79 -14.86 16.17
C ASN A 204 -3.29 -16.10 15.40
N GLY A 205 -1.98 -16.36 15.44
CA GLY A 205 -1.35 -17.58 14.95
C GLY A 205 -0.99 -17.55 13.45
N ALA A 206 -1.00 -16.38 12.81
CA ALA A 206 -0.51 -16.25 11.46
C ALA A 206 1.02 -16.27 11.40
N GLN A 207 1.59 -16.86 10.36
CA GLN A 207 3.00 -16.75 10.04
C GLN A 207 3.25 -15.45 9.29
N ILE A 208 4.34 -14.76 9.64
CA ILE A 208 4.74 -13.51 8.98
C ILE A 208 5.88 -13.78 8.01
N VAL A 209 5.67 -13.47 6.73
CA VAL A 209 6.68 -13.51 5.67
C VAL A 209 7.03 -12.08 5.28
N GLU A 210 8.19 -11.61 5.69
CA GLU A 210 8.67 -10.29 5.33
C GLU A 210 9.49 -10.33 4.03
N ILE A 211 9.13 -9.46 3.08
CA ILE A 211 9.83 -9.22 1.81
C ILE A 211 10.22 -7.75 1.78
N ASN A 212 11.49 -7.47 1.99
CA ASN A 212 11.96 -6.10 2.11
C ASN A 212 13.45 -5.98 1.75
N ILE A 213 13.92 -4.79 1.44
CA ILE A 213 15.36 -4.50 1.26
C ILE A 213 16.11 -4.40 2.59
N GLU A 214 15.41 -3.97 3.64
CA GLU A 214 15.91 -3.91 5.01
C GLU A 214 14.86 -4.52 5.94
N ARG A 215 15.32 -5.27 6.95
CA ARG A 215 14.42 -5.94 7.90
C ARG A 215 13.69 -4.92 8.77
N ALA A 216 12.36 -4.89 8.66
CA ALA A 216 11.50 -3.97 9.41
C ALA A 216 10.71 -4.65 10.54
N PHE A 217 10.48 -5.96 10.43
CA PHE A 217 9.73 -6.73 11.41
C PHE A 217 10.62 -7.83 12.03
N PRO A 218 11.22 -7.60 13.22
CA PRO A 218 12.19 -8.53 13.84
C PRO A 218 11.62 -9.93 14.10
N ASN A 219 10.31 -10.04 14.33
CA ASN A 219 9.62 -11.28 14.66
C ASN A 219 9.05 -12.02 13.45
N ALA A 220 9.47 -11.69 12.23
CA ALA A 220 9.05 -12.41 11.03
C ALA A 220 9.53 -13.87 11.07
N ASP A 221 8.64 -14.82 10.74
CA ASP A 221 8.97 -16.25 10.63
C ASP A 221 9.90 -16.50 9.44
N TYR A 222 9.71 -15.73 8.37
CA TYR A 222 10.57 -15.72 7.20
C TYR A 222 10.91 -14.28 6.82
N TYR A 223 12.19 -14.00 6.62
CA TYR A 223 12.67 -12.77 6.03
C TYR A 223 13.38 -13.07 4.72
N ILE A 224 12.92 -12.44 3.66
CA ILE A 224 13.49 -12.54 2.32
C ILE A 224 13.96 -11.15 1.89
N GLU A 225 15.27 -10.96 1.92
CA GLU A 225 15.88 -9.71 1.47
C GLU A 225 15.82 -9.60 -0.05
N GLY A 226 15.28 -8.48 -0.54
CA GLY A 226 15.26 -8.19 -1.98
C GLY A 226 14.14 -7.26 -2.39
N LYS A 227 14.19 -6.87 -3.66
CA LYS A 227 13.14 -6.08 -4.30
C LYS A 227 11.86 -6.90 -4.44
N ALA A 228 10.74 -6.29 -4.15
CA ALA A 228 9.44 -6.96 -4.09
C ALA A 228 9.07 -7.70 -5.39
N GLY A 229 9.31 -7.06 -6.55
CA GLY A 229 9.01 -7.66 -7.85
C GLY A 229 9.85 -8.89 -8.16
N VAL A 230 11.12 -8.89 -7.74
CA VAL A 230 12.02 -10.03 -7.93
C VAL A 230 11.61 -11.20 -7.03
N VAL A 231 11.38 -10.92 -5.74
CA VAL A 231 11.09 -11.96 -4.74
C VAL A 231 9.73 -12.59 -5.00
N LEU A 232 8.68 -11.78 -5.17
CA LEU A 232 7.32 -12.28 -5.40
C LEU A 232 7.20 -13.08 -6.69
N SER A 233 7.88 -12.66 -7.78
CA SER A 233 7.90 -13.44 -9.03
C SER A 233 8.45 -14.84 -8.79
N LYS A 234 9.55 -14.98 -8.04
CA LYS A 234 10.15 -16.29 -7.73
C LYS A 234 9.25 -17.15 -6.84
N ILE A 235 8.52 -16.54 -5.90
CA ILE A 235 7.54 -17.28 -5.08
C ILE A 235 6.40 -17.79 -5.96
N VAL A 236 5.85 -16.96 -6.85
CA VAL A 236 4.78 -17.35 -7.78
C VAL A 236 5.26 -18.48 -8.71
N ASP A 237 6.47 -18.38 -9.25
CA ASP A 237 7.05 -19.43 -10.11
C ASP A 237 7.22 -20.75 -9.33
N ALA A 238 7.67 -20.71 -8.08
CA ALA A 238 7.77 -21.89 -7.23
C ALA A 238 6.40 -22.50 -6.95
N ILE A 239 5.36 -21.68 -6.69
CA ILE A 239 3.98 -22.15 -6.51
C ILE A 239 3.47 -22.86 -7.76
N ARG A 240 3.69 -22.28 -8.95
CA ARG A 240 3.29 -22.88 -10.24
C ARG A 240 3.96 -24.24 -10.47
N THR A 241 5.27 -24.31 -10.19
CA THR A 241 6.05 -25.57 -10.32
C THR A 241 5.49 -26.66 -9.39
N ILE A 242 5.29 -26.35 -8.11
CA ILE A 242 4.76 -27.31 -7.13
C ILE A 242 3.33 -27.76 -7.50
N SER A 243 2.52 -26.88 -8.10
CA SER A 243 1.13 -27.19 -8.48
C SER A 243 1.05 -28.07 -9.72
N ILE A 244 2.07 -28.08 -10.58
CA ILE A 244 2.15 -28.97 -11.77
C ILE A 244 2.58 -30.39 -11.34
N ASP A 245 3.42 -30.49 -10.31
CA ASP A 245 3.99 -31.76 -9.82
C ASP A 245 2.99 -32.53 -8.91
N ARG A 246 1.81 -31.96 -8.62
CA ARG A 246 0.73 -32.58 -7.81
C ARG A 246 -0.41 -33.05 -8.69
#